data_b7e3a8ca53a945fad4d55c753ed2f348
#
_entry.id   b7e3a8ca53a945fad4d55c753ed2f348
#
_cell.length_a   1.000
_cell.length_b   1.000
_cell.length_c   1.000
_cell.angle_alpha   90.00
_cell.angle_beta   90.00
_cell.angle_gamma   90.00
#
_symmetry.space_group_name_H-M   'P 1'
#
loop_
_entity.id
_entity.type
_entity.pdbx_description
1 polymer ?
#
loop_
_entity_poly.entity_id
_entity_poly.type
_entity_poly.pdbx_seq_one_letter_code
_entity_poly.pdbx_strand_id
1 'polypeptide(L)'
;VTLAAICAAPMVLGQLGLLKGKKATCYPGFEQFLDGANYTAAMVEHDGNIITGKGPAAALPFAFAIVKHLAGEAKEKELKEAMCYNH
;
A
#
# COMPACT_ATOMS: atom_id res chain seq x y z
N VAL A 1 -7.19 13.68 0.72
CA VAL A 1 -7.01 12.87 -0.51
C VAL A 1 -6.18 11.65 -0.19
N THR A 2 -6.65 10.49 -0.62
CA THR A 2 -5.94 9.22 -0.43
C THR A 2 -5.10 8.93 -1.66
N LEU A 3 -3.82 8.59 -1.44
CA LEU A 3 -2.91 8.16 -2.51
C LEU A 3 -2.58 6.68 -2.32
N ALA A 4 -2.66 5.91 -3.39
CA ALA A 4 -2.36 4.49 -3.33
C ALA A 4 -1.51 4.08 -4.54
N ALA A 5 -0.51 3.25 -4.30
CA ALA A 5 0.40 2.78 -5.34
C ALA A 5 0.95 1.40 -5.00
N ILE A 6 1.13 0.56 -6.00
CA ILE A 6 1.61 -0.81 -5.81
C ILE A 6 2.72 -1.14 -6.83
N CYS A 7 3.56 -2.10 -6.49
CA CYS A 7 4.65 -2.59 -7.34
C CYS A 7 5.73 -1.51 -7.50
N ALA A 8 5.98 -1.09 -8.73
CA ALA A 8 6.95 -0.03 -9.02
C ALA A 8 6.32 1.36 -8.96
N ALA A 9 4.99 1.46 -8.92
CA ALA A 9 4.30 2.76 -8.91
C ALA A 9 4.65 3.66 -7.72
N PRO A 10 4.94 3.14 -6.50
CA PRO A 10 5.37 4.01 -5.40
C PRO A 10 6.60 4.86 -5.73
N MET A 11 7.41 4.45 -6.70
CA MET A 11 8.55 5.21 -7.16
C MET A 11 8.12 6.62 -7.63
N VAL A 12 6.98 6.71 -8.31
CA VAL A 12 6.47 8.00 -8.79
C VAL A 12 6.18 8.93 -7.62
N LEU A 13 5.52 8.39 -6.57
CA LEU A 13 5.22 9.18 -5.38
C LEU A 13 6.50 9.60 -4.67
N GLY A 14 7.49 8.72 -4.63
CA GLY A 14 8.79 9.01 -4.03
C GLY A 14 9.52 10.13 -4.75
N GLN A 15 9.53 10.08 -6.08
CA GLN A 15 10.19 11.10 -6.89
C GLN A 15 9.52 12.47 -6.78
N LEU A 16 8.23 12.48 -6.48
CA LEU A 16 7.51 13.73 -6.25
C LEU A 16 7.66 14.25 -4.82
N GLY A 17 8.40 13.55 -3.97
CA GLY A 17 8.63 13.96 -2.59
C GLY A 17 7.46 13.70 -1.66
N LEU A 18 6.46 12.96 -2.10
CA LEU A 18 5.23 12.74 -1.33
C LEU A 18 5.41 11.69 -0.22
N LEU A 19 6.48 10.91 -0.25
CA LEU A 19 6.72 9.83 0.71
C LEU A 19 7.73 10.19 1.80
N LYS A 20 8.22 11.41 1.84
CA LYS A 20 9.21 11.84 2.84
C LYS A 20 8.67 11.65 4.25
N GLY A 21 9.42 10.92 5.08
CA GLY A 21 9.04 10.65 6.45
C GLY A 21 7.91 9.64 6.60
N LYS A 22 7.42 9.07 5.51
CA LYS A 22 6.34 8.09 5.52
C LYS A 22 6.89 6.68 5.45
N LYS A 23 6.20 5.74 6.09
CA LYS A 23 6.47 4.31 5.88
C LYS A 23 5.90 3.91 4.53
N ALA A 24 6.69 3.24 3.73
CA ALA A 24 6.28 2.87 2.38
C ALA A 24 6.93 1.56 1.96
N THR A 25 6.30 0.89 1.01
CA THR A 25 6.83 -0.32 0.40
C THR A 25 6.69 -0.22 -1.11
N CYS A 26 7.41 -1.05 -1.84
CA CYS A 26 7.36 -1.10 -3.29
C CYS A 26 7.94 -2.43 -3.77
N TYR A 27 7.94 -2.65 -5.08
CA TYR A 27 8.57 -3.82 -5.65
C TYR A 27 10.08 -3.79 -5.34
N PRO A 28 10.66 -4.93 -4.93
CA PRO A 28 12.10 -4.97 -4.62
C PRO A 28 12.95 -4.47 -5.79
N GLY A 29 13.93 -3.65 -5.48
CA GLY A 29 14.79 -3.03 -6.48
C GLY A 29 14.45 -1.60 -6.81
N PHE A 30 13.28 -1.12 -6.39
CA PHE A 30 12.84 0.26 -6.64
C PHE A 30 12.87 1.15 -5.41
N GLU A 31 13.26 0.62 -4.26
CA GLU A 31 13.26 1.36 -2.99
C GLU A 31 14.17 2.58 -3.02
N GLN A 32 15.19 2.57 -3.86
CA GLN A 32 16.10 3.71 -3.98
C GLN A 32 15.41 4.96 -4.54
N PHE A 33 14.25 4.79 -5.16
CA PHE A 33 13.49 5.91 -5.72
C PHE A 33 12.44 6.46 -4.75
N LEU A 34 12.33 5.89 -3.56
CA LEU A 34 11.40 6.36 -2.53
C LEU A 34 12.07 7.41 -1.67
N ASP A 35 12.37 8.56 -2.27
CA ASP A 35 13.16 9.62 -1.65
C ASP A 35 12.62 10.02 -0.27
N GLY A 36 13.46 9.82 0.76
CA GLY A 36 13.12 10.21 2.12
C GLY A 36 12.13 9.33 2.84
N ALA A 37 11.61 8.29 2.20
CA ALA A 37 10.67 7.36 2.81
C ALA A 37 11.39 6.35 3.72
N ASN A 38 10.63 5.81 4.68
CA ASN A 38 11.09 4.68 5.49
C ASN A 38 10.62 3.40 4.82
N TYR A 39 11.48 2.81 3.98
CA TYR A 39 11.15 1.58 3.28
C TYR A 39 11.10 0.40 4.25
N THR A 40 9.98 -0.31 4.28
CA THR A 40 9.77 -1.38 5.25
C THR A 40 9.83 -2.79 4.65
N ALA A 41 9.74 -2.91 3.32
CA ALA A 41 9.65 -4.19 2.63
C ALA A 41 8.41 -5.01 3.02
N ALA A 42 7.43 -4.39 3.65
CA ALA A 42 6.19 -5.07 4.00
C ALA A 42 5.33 -5.31 2.76
N MET A 43 4.39 -6.25 2.85
CA MET A 43 3.47 -6.49 1.74
C MET A 43 2.63 -5.25 1.44
N VAL A 44 2.15 -4.57 2.48
CA VAL A 44 1.37 -3.33 2.37
C VAL A 44 1.79 -2.40 3.50
N GLU A 45 1.91 -1.11 3.18
CA GLU A 45 2.07 -0.07 4.20
C GLU A 45 0.96 0.95 4.03
N HIS A 46 0.40 1.36 5.15
CA HIS A 46 -0.64 2.38 5.20
C HIS A 46 -0.19 3.45 6.20
N ASP A 47 0.27 4.58 5.71
CA ASP A 47 0.74 5.66 6.57
C ASP A 47 -0.04 6.94 6.24
N GLY A 48 -0.93 7.32 7.14
CA GLY A 48 -1.79 8.47 6.94
C GLY A 48 -2.74 8.24 5.76
N ASN A 49 -2.61 9.07 4.75
CA ASN A 49 -3.44 8.99 3.54
C ASN A 49 -2.72 8.29 2.38
N ILE A 50 -1.59 7.63 2.64
CA ILE A 50 -0.80 6.97 1.60
C ILE A 50 -0.78 5.47 1.86
N ILE A 51 -1.14 4.69 0.83
CA ILE A 51 -1.16 3.23 0.90
C ILE A 51 -0.26 2.71 -0.22
N THR A 52 0.73 1.91 0.13
CA THR A 52 1.64 1.33 -0.85
C THR A 52 1.64 -0.19 -0.74
N GLY A 53 1.84 -0.87 -1.86
CA GLY A 53 1.90 -2.32 -1.93
C GLY A 53 3.16 -2.80 -2.61
N LYS A 54 3.64 -3.98 -2.20
CA LYS A 54 4.94 -4.49 -2.62
C LYS A 54 4.96 -5.05 -4.04
N GLY A 55 3.95 -5.83 -4.39
CA GLY A 55 3.97 -6.47 -5.70
C GLY A 55 2.70 -7.28 -5.96
N PRO A 56 2.69 -8.09 -7.01
CA PRO A 56 1.47 -8.83 -7.40
C PRO A 56 0.86 -9.68 -6.29
N ALA A 57 1.70 -10.32 -5.48
CA ALA A 57 1.21 -11.13 -4.36
C ALA A 57 0.52 -10.28 -3.29
N ALA A 58 0.75 -8.97 -3.28
CA ALA A 58 0.13 -8.04 -2.34
C ALA A 58 -1.18 -7.46 -2.86
N ALA A 59 -1.64 -7.84 -4.06
CA ALA A 59 -2.81 -7.21 -4.68
C ALA A 59 -4.06 -7.25 -3.80
N LEU A 60 -4.39 -8.42 -3.24
CA LEU A 60 -5.56 -8.53 -2.36
C LEU A 60 -5.38 -7.79 -1.04
N PRO A 61 -4.29 -7.99 -0.28
CA PRO A 61 -4.05 -7.20 0.93
C PRO A 61 -4.06 -5.69 0.67
N PHE A 62 -3.50 -5.26 -0.46
CA PHE A 62 -3.47 -3.86 -0.85
C PHE A 62 -4.88 -3.33 -1.10
N ALA A 63 -5.68 -4.08 -1.86
CA ALA A 63 -7.07 -3.70 -2.13
C ALA A 63 -7.88 -3.64 -0.83
N PHE A 64 -7.71 -4.61 0.07
CA PHE A 64 -8.41 -4.61 1.34
C PHE A 64 -8.00 -3.43 2.22
N ALA A 65 -6.73 -3.03 2.17
CA ALA A 65 -6.27 -1.85 2.91
C ALA A 65 -6.97 -0.58 2.40
N ILE A 66 -7.15 -0.47 1.09
CA ILE A 66 -7.88 0.65 0.50
C ILE A 66 -9.34 0.66 0.95
N VAL A 67 -9.99 -0.51 0.91
CA VAL A 67 -11.39 -0.64 1.35
C VAL A 67 -11.53 -0.25 2.81
N LYS A 68 -10.62 -0.75 3.66
CA LYS A 68 -10.63 -0.41 5.08
C LYS A 68 -10.52 1.09 5.31
N HIS A 69 -9.61 1.73 4.57
CA HIS A 69 -9.38 3.16 4.71
C HIS A 69 -10.59 3.98 4.26
N LEU A 70 -11.23 3.58 3.16
CA LEU A 70 -12.33 4.35 2.57
C LEU A 70 -13.70 4.00 3.13
N ALA A 71 -13.93 2.73 3.47
CA ALA A 71 -15.27 2.25 3.84
C ALA A 71 -15.34 1.61 5.23
N GLY A 72 -14.20 1.49 5.92
CA GLY A 72 -14.14 0.98 7.27
C GLY A 72 -13.87 -0.51 7.38
N GLU A 73 -13.50 -0.92 8.59
CA GLU A 73 -13.07 -2.29 8.88
C GLU A 73 -14.17 -3.32 8.68
N ALA A 74 -15.42 -2.96 8.99
CA ALA A 74 -16.53 -3.87 8.81
C ALA A 74 -16.74 -4.24 7.34
N LYS A 75 -16.57 -3.27 6.44
CA LYS A 75 -16.72 -3.51 5.00
C LYS A 75 -15.58 -4.36 4.46
N GLU A 76 -14.36 -4.12 4.94
CA GLU A 76 -13.20 -4.93 4.60
C GLU A 76 -13.43 -6.39 4.97
N LYS A 77 -13.90 -6.62 6.20
CA LYS A 77 -14.15 -7.97 6.71
C LYS A 77 -15.24 -8.68 5.91
N GLU A 78 -16.30 -7.96 5.58
CA GLU A 78 -17.39 -8.48 4.76
C GLU A 78 -16.90 -8.94 3.39
N LEU A 79 -16.05 -8.14 2.74
CA LEU A 79 -15.49 -8.50 1.45
C LEU A 79 -14.53 -9.68 1.53
N LYS A 80 -13.71 -9.76 2.57
CA LYS A 80 -12.82 -10.90 2.77
C LYS A 80 -13.59 -12.19 2.87
N GLU A 81 -14.70 -12.19 3.60
CA GLU A 81 -15.54 -13.37 3.74
C GLU A 81 -16.22 -13.71 2.42
N ALA A 82 -16.74 -12.73 1.69
CA ALA A 82 -17.39 -12.95 0.41
C ALA A 82 -16.44 -13.53 -0.64
N MET A 83 -15.16 -13.15 -0.57
CA MET A 83 -14.14 -13.61 -1.50
C MET A 83 -13.40 -14.87 -1.01
N CYS A 84 -13.81 -15.41 0.13
CA CYS A 84 -13.14 -16.55 0.76
C CYS A 84 -11.65 -16.30 1.02
N TYR A 85 -11.28 -15.05 1.25
CA TYR A 85 -9.90 -14.71 1.59
C TYR A 85 -9.59 -15.24 2.99
N ASN A 86 -8.46 -15.89 3.17
CA ASN A 86 -8.03 -16.51 4.44
C ASN A 86 -8.78 -17.78 4.79
N HIS A 87 -9.45 -18.42 3.84
CA HIS A 87 -10.13 -19.70 4.05
C HIS A 87 -9.34 -20.89 3.56
#